data_63a1c1df1690724e64350225e213f66d
#
_entry.id   63a1c1df1690724e64350225e213f66d
#
_cell.length_a   1.000
_cell.length_b   1.000
_cell.length_c   1.000
_cell.angle_alpha   90.00
_cell.angle_beta   90.00
_cell.angle_gamma   90.00
#
_symmetry.space_group_name_H-M   'P 1'
#
loop_
_entity.id
_entity.type
_entity.pdbx_description
1 polymer ?
#
loop_
_entity_poly.entity_id
_entity_poly.type
_entity_poly.pdbx_seq_one_letter_code
_entity_poly.pdbx_strand_id
1 'polypeptide(L)'
;MGLIRALAGATGGVLADQWKEFFYCEALPADVLVTKGEKKLGSRSSNTKGEDNIITNGSTIAVADGQCMIIVEQGKVVDICAEPGEFTYDSSTEPSVFCGDLSHNIPAVLKNIGKRFTFGGEAPKDQRVYYFNTKELLGNKYGTPTPVPFRVVDANIGLDVDISIRCFGEYSYRITNPILFYTNVCGNISGAYNRAEIDGQLKTELLTALQPAFAKISDMGIRYSALPGHTVELAEALNEVLSRKWGELRGIEIVSFGLSSVKASDEDEQMIKELQKNATFRNPNMAAAHMVGAQAAAMQAAARNESAGPAMAFMGMNMAGQMGGANAATLFQMGQQG
;
A
#
# COMPACT_ATOMS: atom_id res chain seq x y z
N MET A 1 -14.63 40.16 36.74
CA MET A 1 -16.06 40.29 36.35
C MET A 1 -16.71 38.97 35.90
N GLY A 2 -15.97 37.91 35.62
CA GLY A 2 -16.49 36.60 35.25
C GLY A 2 -17.20 35.86 36.39
N LEU A 3 -16.67 35.93 37.60
CA LEU A 3 -17.22 35.26 38.78
C LEU A 3 -18.62 35.77 39.19
N ILE A 4 -18.87 37.05 39.01
CA ILE A 4 -20.18 37.66 39.35
C ILE A 4 -21.25 37.28 38.33
N ARG A 5 -20.89 37.11 37.06
CA ARG A 5 -21.81 36.60 36.01
C ARG A 5 -22.11 35.10 36.16
N ALA A 6 -21.12 34.33 36.61
CA ALA A 6 -21.31 32.92 36.92
C ALA A 6 -22.25 32.73 38.13
N LEU A 7 -22.13 33.56 39.18
CA LEU A 7 -23.02 33.55 40.34
C LEU A 7 -24.47 34.01 40.02
N ALA A 8 -24.63 34.98 39.11
CA ALA A 8 -25.97 35.46 38.72
C ALA A 8 -26.76 34.48 37.83
N GLY A 9 -26.07 33.52 37.17
CA GLY A 9 -26.69 32.42 36.43
C GLY A 9 -27.04 31.19 37.25
N ALA A 10 -26.70 31.19 38.55
CA ALA A 10 -26.66 30.01 39.43
C ALA A 10 -27.99 29.59 40.04
N THR A 11 -29.09 30.24 39.75
CA THR A 11 -30.40 29.87 40.29
C THR A 11 -31.10 28.79 39.49
N GLY A 12 -30.39 27.74 39.09
CA GLY A 12 -31.01 26.63 38.41
C GLY A 12 -30.00 25.63 37.85
N GLY A 13 -29.30 24.94 38.71
CA GLY A 13 -28.81 23.59 38.45
C GLY A 13 -27.85 23.30 37.28
N VAL A 14 -27.29 24.28 36.52
CA VAL A 14 -26.58 24.06 35.26
C VAL A 14 -25.29 24.90 35.15
N LEU A 15 -24.64 25.18 36.26
CA LEU A 15 -23.42 26.02 36.26
C LEU A 15 -22.18 25.31 35.72
N ALA A 16 -22.12 23.98 35.81
CA ALA A 16 -20.98 23.22 35.37
C ALA A 16 -20.89 23.12 33.85
N ASP A 17 -22.03 23.17 33.13
CA ASP A 17 -22.07 22.95 31.68
C ASP A 17 -21.79 24.21 30.84
N GLN A 18 -21.81 25.41 31.47
CA GLN A 18 -21.66 26.67 30.72
C GLN A 18 -20.21 27.00 30.35
N TRP A 19 -19.23 26.36 30.97
CA TRP A 19 -17.80 26.60 30.74
C TRP A 19 -17.11 25.47 30.03
N LYS A 20 -17.79 24.33 29.83
CA LYS A 20 -17.25 23.18 29.15
C LYS A 20 -17.37 23.36 27.64
N GLU A 21 -16.28 23.10 26.98
CA GLU A 21 -16.19 23.14 25.52
C GLU A 21 -16.52 21.77 24.99
N PHE A 22 -17.00 21.71 23.74
CA PHE A 22 -17.23 20.50 23.04
C PHE A 22 -16.33 20.50 21.78
N PHE A 23 -15.35 19.60 21.76
CA PHE A 23 -14.49 19.40 20.61
C PHE A 23 -14.99 18.23 19.77
N TYR A 24 -15.07 18.43 18.49
CA TYR A 24 -15.51 17.41 17.56
C TYR A 24 -14.84 17.59 16.21
N CYS A 25 -14.93 16.55 15.38
CA CYS A 25 -14.63 16.59 13.97
C CYS A 25 -15.81 15.95 13.24
N GLU A 26 -16.33 16.61 12.21
CA GLU A 26 -17.27 15.98 11.29
C GLU A 26 -16.60 14.81 10.56
N ALA A 27 -17.40 14.03 9.85
CA ALA A 27 -16.86 12.90 9.07
C ALA A 27 -15.73 13.36 8.14
N LEU A 28 -14.52 12.84 8.35
CA LEU A 28 -13.38 13.13 7.50
C LEU A 28 -13.61 12.54 6.12
N PRO A 29 -13.62 13.35 5.06
CA PRO A 29 -13.65 12.85 3.69
C PRO A 29 -12.35 12.14 3.33
N ALA A 30 -12.34 11.36 2.25
CA ALA A 30 -11.20 10.51 1.87
C ALA A 30 -9.96 11.30 1.44
N ASP A 31 -10.10 12.57 1.12
CA ASP A 31 -9.01 13.49 0.73
C ASP A 31 -8.35 14.19 1.92
N VAL A 32 -8.93 14.12 3.12
CA VAL A 32 -8.37 14.72 4.33
C VAL A 32 -7.78 13.62 5.22
N LEU A 33 -6.49 13.74 5.53
CA LEU A 33 -5.76 12.82 6.41
C LEU A 33 -5.80 13.25 7.85
N VAL A 34 -5.66 14.54 8.11
CA VAL A 34 -5.65 15.12 9.46
C VAL A 34 -6.35 16.46 9.44
N THR A 35 -7.10 16.76 10.48
CA THR A 35 -7.67 18.10 10.66
C THR A 35 -7.59 18.53 12.11
N LYS A 36 -7.52 19.84 12.34
CA LYS A 36 -7.69 20.42 13.67
C LYS A 36 -9.14 20.25 14.10
N GLY A 37 -9.37 19.86 15.36
CA GLY A 37 -10.69 19.73 15.93
C GLY A 37 -11.41 21.08 16.03
N GLU A 38 -12.71 21.05 15.75
CA GLU A 38 -13.58 22.19 15.87
C GLU A 38 -14.10 22.34 17.30
N LYS A 39 -14.13 23.57 17.78
CA LYS A 39 -14.63 23.91 19.10
C LYS A 39 -16.07 24.41 18.98
N LYS A 40 -17.02 23.64 19.46
CA LYS A 40 -18.42 24.05 19.49
C LYS A 40 -18.70 24.78 20.78
N LEU A 41 -18.89 26.09 20.69
CA LEU A 41 -19.38 26.91 21.77
C LEU A 41 -20.91 26.84 21.75
N GLY A 42 -21.52 26.32 22.81
CA GLY A 42 -22.97 26.34 22.94
C GLY A 42 -23.50 27.78 22.88
N SER A 43 -24.68 28.00 22.27
CA SER A 43 -25.33 29.31 22.14
C SER A 43 -25.56 30.03 23.49
N ARG A 44 -25.38 29.34 24.61
CA ARG A 44 -25.48 29.87 25.98
C ARG A 44 -24.12 30.13 26.62
N SER A 45 -23.01 29.83 25.96
CA SER A 45 -21.67 30.09 26.51
C SER A 45 -21.37 31.57 26.47
N SER A 46 -21.02 32.13 27.60
CA SER A 46 -20.53 33.52 27.71
C SER A 46 -19.06 33.64 27.30
N ASN A 47 -18.38 32.56 26.99
CA ASN A 47 -16.96 32.52 26.60
C ASN A 47 -16.75 32.66 25.08
N THR A 48 -17.23 33.76 24.51
CA THR A 48 -17.07 34.11 23.11
C THR A 48 -15.69 34.62 22.74
N LYS A 49 -14.80 34.79 23.73
CA LYS A 49 -13.43 35.33 23.62
C LYS A 49 -12.35 34.33 24.05
N GLY A 50 -12.72 33.05 24.28
CA GLY A 50 -11.76 32.01 24.61
C GLY A 50 -10.77 31.79 23.47
N GLU A 51 -9.48 31.68 23.79
CA GLU A 51 -8.46 31.32 22.80
C GLU A 51 -8.73 29.89 22.26
N ASP A 52 -8.63 29.72 20.94
CA ASP A 52 -8.92 28.45 20.27
C ASP A 52 -7.97 27.31 20.67
N ASN A 53 -6.85 27.66 21.29
CA ASN A 53 -5.77 26.74 21.66
C ASN A 53 -5.70 26.46 23.17
N ILE A 54 -6.84 26.50 23.87
CA ILE A 54 -6.95 26.12 25.28
C ILE A 54 -8.11 25.14 25.43
N ILE A 55 -7.85 24.00 26.07
CA ILE A 55 -8.87 23.00 26.42
C ILE A 55 -9.18 23.15 27.91
N THR A 56 -10.40 23.57 28.24
CA THR A 56 -10.84 23.69 29.61
C THR A 56 -11.01 22.33 30.27
N ASN A 57 -10.57 22.18 31.50
CA ASN A 57 -10.78 20.95 32.27
C ASN A 57 -12.28 20.60 32.37
N GLY A 58 -12.62 19.37 32.09
CA GLY A 58 -14.00 18.90 32.00
C GLY A 58 -14.66 19.12 30.63
N SER A 59 -13.96 19.64 29.62
CA SER A 59 -14.44 19.71 28.24
C SER A 59 -14.68 18.32 27.67
N THR A 60 -15.68 18.20 26.81
CA THR A 60 -16.00 16.96 26.12
C THR A 60 -15.30 16.91 24.76
N ILE A 61 -14.73 15.77 24.43
CA ILE A 61 -14.11 15.50 23.14
C ILE A 61 -14.81 14.28 22.52
N ALA A 62 -15.43 14.49 21.37
CA ALA A 62 -16.09 13.41 20.64
C ALA A 62 -15.18 12.81 19.59
N VAL A 63 -15.13 11.49 19.50
CA VAL A 63 -14.39 10.71 18.49
C VAL A 63 -15.40 9.87 17.73
N ALA A 64 -15.41 9.97 16.41
CA ALA A 64 -16.29 9.18 15.56
C ALA A 64 -15.55 7.92 15.04
N ASP A 65 -16.34 6.95 14.55
CA ASP A 65 -15.78 5.78 13.86
C ASP A 65 -14.86 6.18 12.72
N GLY A 66 -13.73 5.48 12.60
CA GLY A 66 -12.72 5.76 11.58
C GLY A 66 -11.91 7.03 11.83
N GLN A 67 -11.94 7.56 13.04
CA GLN A 67 -11.10 8.68 13.49
C GLN A 67 -10.23 8.26 14.67
N CYS A 68 -9.07 8.89 14.76
CA CYS A 68 -8.26 8.89 15.96
C CYS A 68 -7.97 10.33 16.37
N MET A 69 -8.23 10.66 17.61
CA MET A 69 -7.95 11.96 18.20
C MET A 69 -6.63 11.94 18.93
N ILE A 70 -5.84 13.00 18.79
CA ILE A 70 -4.71 13.31 19.66
C ILE A 70 -4.85 14.68 20.28
N ILE A 71 -4.39 14.83 21.52
CA ILE A 71 -4.21 16.13 22.17
C ILE A 71 -2.73 16.47 22.16
N VAL A 72 -2.43 17.67 21.70
CA VAL A 72 -1.08 18.21 21.64
C VAL A 72 -0.98 19.39 22.60
N GLU A 73 -0.02 19.35 23.52
CA GLU A 73 0.27 20.44 24.46
C GLU A 73 1.70 20.93 24.21
N GLN A 74 1.85 22.20 23.87
CA GLN A 74 3.15 22.83 23.57
C GLN A 74 3.97 22.02 22.53
N GLY A 75 3.30 21.52 21.48
CA GLY A 75 3.93 20.74 20.41
C GLY A 75 4.20 19.26 20.74
N LYS A 76 3.82 18.78 21.93
CA LYS A 76 3.97 17.38 22.34
C LYS A 76 2.61 16.71 22.41
N VAL A 77 2.52 15.48 21.89
CA VAL A 77 1.32 14.64 22.05
C VAL A 77 1.23 14.22 23.52
N VAL A 78 0.11 14.52 24.17
CA VAL A 78 -0.15 14.21 25.58
C VAL A 78 -1.26 13.18 25.78
N ASP A 79 -2.23 13.11 24.87
CA ASP A 79 -3.29 12.11 24.91
C ASP A 79 -3.61 11.60 23.51
N ILE A 80 -4.13 10.36 23.43
CA ILE A 80 -4.59 9.74 22.19
C ILE A 80 -5.84 8.90 22.47
N CYS A 81 -6.82 8.99 21.58
CA CYS A 81 -8.03 8.17 21.61
C CYS A 81 -8.46 7.77 20.20
N ALA A 82 -8.59 6.47 19.96
CA ALA A 82 -9.12 5.89 18.73
C ALA A 82 -10.44 5.13 18.96
N GLU A 83 -10.96 5.13 20.18
CA GLU A 83 -12.23 4.52 20.49
C GLU A 83 -13.36 5.53 20.21
N PRO A 84 -14.41 5.14 19.46
CA PRO A 84 -15.56 6.00 19.23
C PRO A 84 -16.30 6.30 20.54
N GLY A 85 -16.68 7.55 20.71
CA GLY A 85 -17.43 7.98 21.90
C GLY A 85 -17.17 9.42 22.31
N GLU A 86 -17.69 9.79 23.46
CA GLU A 86 -17.50 11.10 24.09
C GLU A 86 -16.62 10.94 25.34
N PHE A 87 -15.52 11.66 25.37
CA PHE A 87 -14.53 11.60 26.44
C PHE A 87 -14.44 12.95 27.15
N THR A 88 -14.32 12.93 28.47
CA THR A 88 -14.13 14.14 29.27
C THR A 88 -12.63 14.39 29.46
N TYR A 89 -12.16 15.56 29.06
CA TYR A 89 -10.79 15.99 29.28
C TYR A 89 -10.56 16.32 30.75
N ASP A 90 -9.63 15.63 31.40
CA ASP A 90 -9.21 15.88 32.77
C ASP A 90 -7.70 16.16 32.83
N SER A 91 -7.37 17.43 33.03
CA SER A 91 -5.99 17.89 33.11
C SER A 91 -5.23 17.42 34.35
N SER A 92 -5.94 16.89 35.38
CA SER A 92 -5.34 16.41 36.64
C SER A 92 -4.89 14.95 36.58
N THR A 93 -5.35 14.18 35.60
CA THR A 93 -5.02 12.78 35.43
C THR A 93 -3.74 12.57 34.60
N GLU A 94 -3.11 11.41 34.76
CA GLU A 94 -2.03 10.99 33.87
C GLU A 94 -2.56 10.83 32.42
N PRO A 95 -1.69 10.99 31.38
CA PRO A 95 -2.08 10.82 29.99
C PRO A 95 -2.83 9.52 29.76
N SER A 96 -4.00 9.61 29.17
CA SER A 96 -4.85 8.46 28.88
C SER A 96 -4.59 7.96 27.47
N VAL A 97 -4.56 6.64 27.31
CA VAL A 97 -4.28 5.98 26.03
C VAL A 97 -5.41 5.01 25.73
N PHE A 98 -6.29 5.41 24.85
CA PHE A 98 -7.39 4.58 24.35
C PHE A 98 -7.12 4.30 22.87
N CYS A 99 -6.45 3.18 22.59
CA CYS A 99 -5.94 2.89 21.24
C CYS A 99 -6.89 2.04 20.40
N GLY A 100 -7.90 1.37 20.98
CA GLY A 100 -8.78 0.49 20.23
C GLY A 100 -7.98 -0.47 19.31
N ASP A 101 -8.37 -0.56 18.05
CA ASP A 101 -7.70 -1.40 17.04
C ASP A 101 -6.25 -0.99 16.71
N LEU A 102 -5.84 0.22 17.10
CA LEU A 102 -4.46 0.72 16.88
C LEU A 102 -3.49 0.30 17.99
N SER A 103 -3.94 -0.48 18.98
CA SER A 103 -3.18 -0.87 20.17
C SER A 103 -1.84 -1.57 19.86
N HIS A 104 -1.72 -2.25 18.73
CA HIS A 104 -0.51 -2.97 18.34
C HIS A 104 0.66 -2.05 17.95
N ASN A 105 0.37 -0.88 17.39
CA ASN A 105 1.38 0.01 16.80
C ASN A 105 1.78 1.19 17.70
N ILE A 106 0.98 1.51 18.73
CA ILE A 106 1.14 2.71 19.53
C ILE A 106 1.93 2.50 20.84
N PRO A 107 1.88 1.35 21.57
CA PRO A 107 2.42 1.25 22.92
C PRO A 107 3.92 1.53 23.06
N ALA A 108 4.71 1.25 22.04
CA ALA A 108 6.15 1.50 22.08
C ALA A 108 6.50 3.00 22.00
N VAL A 109 5.71 3.74 21.24
CA VAL A 109 5.89 5.20 21.06
C VAL A 109 5.40 5.98 22.29
N LEU A 110 4.37 5.48 22.95
CA LEU A 110 3.78 6.09 24.15
C LEU A 110 4.68 6.04 25.39
N LYS A 111 5.57 5.05 25.51
CA LYS A 111 6.57 5.01 26.59
C LYS A 111 7.48 6.25 26.60
N ASN A 112 7.59 6.94 25.48
CA ASN A 112 8.40 8.14 25.30
C ASN A 112 7.58 9.44 25.45
N ILE A 113 6.25 9.36 25.61
CA ILE A 113 5.43 10.52 26.00
C ILE A 113 5.74 10.77 27.47
N GLY A 114 6.73 11.61 27.68
CA GLY A 114 7.27 11.89 29.01
C GLY A 114 6.20 12.44 29.97
N LYS A 115 6.39 12.15 31.24
CA LYS A 115 5.61 12.71 32.34
C LYS A 115 5.39 14.21 32.11
N ARG A 116 4.18 14.68 32.34
CA ARG A 116 3.84 16.11 32.31
C ARG A 116 4.82 16.82 33.23
N PHE A 117 5.75 17.58 32.66
CA PHE A 117 6.60 18.46 33.47
C PHE A 117 5.76 19.64 33.88
N THR A 118 5.41 19.71 35.14
CA THR A 118 4.88 20.93 35.77
C THR A 118 6.01 21.97 35.83
N PHE A 119 6.13 22.80 34.81
CA PHE A 119 6.84 24.05 34.94
C PHE A 119 5.92 24.98 35.75
N GLY A 120 6.37 25.40 36.92
CA GLY A 120 5.66 26.35 37.75
C GLY A 120 5.53 27.70 37.05
N GLY A 121 4.29 28.10 36.80
CA GLY A 121 3.89 29.34 36.17
C GLY A 121 2.67 29.11 35.29
N GLU A 122 1.55 29.79 35.60
CA GLU A 122 0.30 29.76 34.84
C GLU A 122 0.42 30.55 33.53
N ALA A 123 1.34 30.15 32.65
CA ALA A 123 1.28 30.61 31.26
C ALA A 123 0.19 29.84 30.54
N PRO A 124 -0.65 30.47 29.71
CA PRO A 124 -1.64 29.77 28.90
C PRO A 124 -0.91 28.75 28.05
N LYS A 125 -1.24 27.46 28.25
CA LYS A 125 -0.63 26.37 27.50
C LYS A 125 -1.30 26.26 26.14
N ASP A 126 -0.52 26.24 25.06
CA ASP A 126 -1.04 25.98 23.74
C ASP A 126 -1.45 24.48 23.64
N GLN A 127 -2.75 24.25 23.65
CA GLN A 127 -3.37 22.92 23.56
C GLN A 127 -4.21 22.82 22.32
N ARG A 128 -4.02 21.74 21.55
CA ARG A 128 -4.72 21.52 20.28
C ARG A 128 -5.23 20.10 20.20
N VAL A 129 -6.42 19.94 19.63
CA VAL A 129 -6.99 18.63 19.29
C VAL A 129 -6.85 18.42 17.80
N TYR A 130 -6.29 17.27 17.40
CA TYR A 130 -6.22 16.85 16.00
C TYR A 130 -6.92 15.53 15.82
N TYR A 131 -7.61 15.39 14.67
CA TYR A 131 -8.30 14.19 14.27
C TYR A 131 -7.65 13.61 13.03
N PHE A 132 -7.30 12.33 13.10
CA PHE A 132 -6.68 11.56 12.03
C PHE A 132 -7.70 10.64 11.38
N ASN A 133 -7.66 10.55 10.07
CA ASN A 133 -8.44 9.60 9.30
C ASN A 133 -7.77 8.22 9.37
N THR A 134 -8.37 7.28 10.10
CA THR A 134 -7.86 5.91 10.25
C THR A 134 -8.54 4.92 9.32
N LYS A 135 -9.47 5.40 8.48
CA LYS A 135 -10.13 4.59 7.46
C LYS A 135 -9.14 4.20 6.36
N GLU A 136 -9.51 3.18 5.63
CA GLU A 136 -8.80 2.82 4.42
C GLU A 136 -8.96 3.90 3.34
N LEU A 137 -7.84 4.37 2.82
CA LEU A 137 -7.75 5.43 1.82
C LEU A 137 -7.61 4.79 0.43
N LEU A 138 -8.73 4.66 -0.24
CA LEU A 138 -8.87 3.98 -1.52
C LEU A 138 -8.45 4.83 -2.73
N GLY A 139 -8.28 4.17 -3.90
CA GLY A 139 -8.18 4.82 -5.20
C GLY A 139 -6.83 5.50 -5.48
N ASN A 140 -5.74 5.02 -4.87
CA ASN A 140 -4.39 5.54 -5.17
C ASN A 140 -3.85 4.85 -6.41
N LYS A 141 -3.89 5.54 -7.55
CA LYS A 141 -3.43 5.01 -8.83
C LYS A 141 -1.92 5.05 -8.96
N TYR A 142 -1.35 3.95 -9.42
CA TYR A 142 0.07 3.86 -9.77
C TYR A 142 0.25 3.25 -11.16
N GLY A 143 1.41 3.48 -11.74
CA GLY A 143 1.85 2.84 -12.98
C GLY A 143 3.34 3.04 -13.14
N THR A 144 4.01 2.06 -13.72
CA THR A 144 5.46 2.08 -13.94
C THR A 144 5.77 2.78 -15.28
N PRO A 145 6.28 4.02 -15.27
CA PRO A 145 6.65 4.73 -16.50
C PRO A 145 7.81 4.03 -17.21
N THR A 146 8.77 3.53 -16.43
CA THR A 146 9.86 2.68 -16.89
C THR A 146 9.58 1.23 -16.49
N PRO A 147 9.96 0.25 -17.33
CA PRO A 147 9.83 -1.15 -16.97
C PRO A 147 10.60 -1.48 -15.70
N VAL A 148 10.05 -2.40 -14.90
CA VAL A 148 10.68 -2.91 -13.67
C VAL A 148 11.22 -4.31 -13.96
N PRO A 149 12.47 -4.62 -13.56
CA PRO A 149 13.02 -5.96 -13.70
C PRO A 149 12.20 -6.98 -12.90
N PHE A 150 11.94 -8.14 -13.51
CA PHE A 150 11.31 -9.28 -12.87
C PHE A 150 12.04 -10.55 -13.28
N ARG A 151 12.55 -11.29 -12.30
CA ARG A 151 13.23 -12.56 -12.54
C ARG A 151 12.22 -13.67 -12.75
N VAL A 152 12.28 -14.37 -13.87
CA VAL A 152 11.46 -15.53 -14.17
C VAL A 152 12.28 -16.79 -13.94
N VAL A 153 11.85 -17.60 -12.97
CA VAL A 153 12.47 -18.88 -12.65
C VAL A 153 11.48 -19.99 -12.93
N ASP A 154 11.87 -21.00 -13.73
CA ASP A 154 11.12 -22.23 -13.91
C ASP A 154 12.08 -23.42 -13.82
N ALA A 155 12.13 -24.05 -12.67
CA ALA A 155 13.05 -25.17 -12.41
C ALA A 155 12.78 -26.39 -13.30
N ASN A 156 11.54 -26.57 -13.77
CA ASN A 156 11.17 -27.71 -14.61
C ASN A 156 11.84 -27.66 -16.00
N ILE A 157 12.07 -26.46 -16.49
CA ILE A 157 12.70 -26.23 -17.80
C ILE A 157 14.10 -25.63 -17.69
N GLY A 158 14.58 -25.40 -16.44
CA GLY A 158 15.88 -24.78 -16.20
C GLY A 158 15.94 -23.34 -16.72
N LEU A 159 14.82 -22.61 -16.63
CA LEU A 159 14.73 -21.22 -17.05
C LEU A 159 15.09 -20.32 -15.85
N ASP A 160 16.00 -19.39 -16.05
CA ASP A 160 16.35 -18.33 -15.09
C ASP A 160 16.76 -17.11 -15.92
N VAL A 161 15.83 -16.17 -16.09
CA VAL A 161 16.02 -14.97 -16.92
C VAL A 161 15.36 -13.77 -16.28
N ASP A 162 15.97 -12.62 -16.46
CA ASP A 162 15.37 -11.34 -16.11
C ASP A 162 14.59 -10.76 -17.29
N ILE A 163 13.39 -10.33 -17.04
CA ILE A 163 12.52 -9.65 -18.00
C ILE A 163 12.14 -8.27 -17.49
N SER A 164 11.70 -7.43 -18.39
CA SER A 164 11.24 -6.08 -18.09
C SER A 164 9.71 -6.02 -18.14
N ILE A 165 9.08 -5.78 -16.98
CA ILE A 165 7.61 -5.69 -16.91
C ILE A 165 7.14 -4.26 -16.66
N ARG A 166 6.03 -3.91 -17.29
CA ARG A 166 5.24 -2.72 -16.96
C ARG A 166 3.96 -3.15 -16.28
N CYS A 167 3.59 -2.41 -15.26
CA CYS A 167 2.34 -2.66 -14.56
C CYS A 167 1.67 -1.36 -14.14
N PHE A 168 0.37 -1.44 -13.95
CA PHE A 168 -0.43 -0.38 -13.35
C PHE A 168 -1.57 -0.98 -12.52
N GLY A 169 -2.07 -0.19 -11.60
CA GLY A 169 -3.15 -0.60 -10.73
C GLY A 169 -3.48 0.47 -9.70
N GLU A 170 -4.12 0.05 -8.65
CA GLU A 170 -4.49 0.90 -7.53
C GLU A 170 -4.05 0.22 -6.22
N TYR A 171 -3.71 1.03 -5.24
CA TYR A 171 -3.45 0.56 -3.89
C TYR A 171 -4.27 1.37 -2.88
N SER A 172 -4.45 0.81 -1.72
CA SER A 172 -4.99 1.52 -0.57
C SER A 172 -3.99 1.51 0.57
N TYR A 173 -4.07 2.52 1.39
CA TYR A 173 -3.28 2.62 2.61
C TYR A 173 -4.13 3.18 3.76
N ARG A 174 -3.64 3.03 4.98
CA ARG A 174 -4.23 3.67 6.16
C ARG A 174 -3.15 4.19 7.10
N ILE A 175 -3.54 5.12 7.95
CA ILE A 175 -2.71 5.59 9.06
C ILE A 175 -2.91 4.63 10.23
N THR A 176 -1.86 3.90 10.59
CA THR A 176 -1.86 2.92 11.70
C THR A 176 -1.25 3.50 12.97
N ASN A 177 -0.44 4.56 12.85
CA ASN A 177 0.13 5.24 14.00
C ASN A 177 0.05 6.77 13.85
N PRO A 178 -1.05 7.39 14.32
CA PRO A 178 -1.26 8.83 14.26
C PRO A 178 -0.17 9.67 14.91
N ILE A 179 0.49 9.15 15.95
CA ILE A 179 1.57 9.87 16.66
C ILE A 179 2.79 10.03 15.75
N LEU A 180 3.19 8.94 15.07
CA LEU A 180 4.30 8.98 14.11
C LEU A 180 3.96 9.88 12.93
N PHE A 181 2.72 9.81 12.44
CA PHE A 181 2.26 10.67 11.36
C PHE A 181 2.29 12.14 11.77
N TYR A 182 1.81 12.47 12.97
CA TYR A 182 1.89 13.82 13.51
C TYR A 182 3.34 14.30 13.62
N THR A 183 4.19 13.50 14.25
CA THR A 183 5.57 13.92 14.57
C THR A 183 6.43 14.09 13.32
N ASN A 184 6.26 13.21 12.32
CA ASN A 184 7.19 13.12 11.19
C ASN A 184 6.61 13.64 9.87
N VAL A 185 5.29 13.89 9.81
CA VAL A 185 4.64 14.29 8.55
C VAL A 185 3.94 15.64 8.65
N CYS A 186 2.85 15.73 9.43
CA CYS A 186 2.02 16.92 9.40
C CYS A 186 2.38 17.97 10.46
N GLY A 187 2.87 17.57 11.63
CA GLY A 187 3.16 18.52 12.72
C GLY A 187 1.95 19.36 13.12
N ASN A 188 2.20 20.59 13.57
CA ASN A 188 1.16 21.57 13.90
C ASN A 188 0.57 22.19 12.63
N ILE A 189 -0.59 21.72 12.23
CA ILE A 189 -1.38 22.31 11.14
C ILE A 189 -2.40 23.30 11.70
N SER A 190 -2.74 24.31 10.91
CA SER A 190 -3.77 25.31 11.29
C SER A 190 -5.18 24.93 10.80
N GLY A 191 -5.28 24.06 9.83
CA GLY A 191 -6.53 23.59 9.22
C GLY A 191 -6.49 22.10 8.97
N ALA A 192 -6.61 21.67 7.71
CA ALA A 192 -6.54 20.29 7.28
C ALA A 192 -5.21 19.97 6.59
N TYR A 193 -4.72 18.74 6.75
CA TYR A 193 -3.63 18.16 5.98
C TYR A 193 -4.25 17.19 4.96
N ASN A 194 -4.08 17.51 3.71
CA ASN A 194 -4.72 16.78 2.64
C ASN A 194 -3.83 15.68 2.08
N ARG A 195 -4.45 14.67 1.55
CA ARG A 195 -3.82 13.54 0.89
C ARG A 195 -2.87 13.96 -0.24
N ALA A 196 -3.26 14.98 -1.03
CA ALA A 196 -2.45 15.50 -2.12
C ALA A 196 -1.05 15.99 -1.69
N GLU A 197 -0.88 16.34 -0.43
CA GLU A 197 0.41 16.82 0.11
C GLU A 197 1.46 15.71 0.24
N ILE A 198 1.04 14.45 0.38
CA ILE A 198 1.94 13.30 0.56
C ILE A 198 1.87 12.26 -0.57
N ASP A 199 0.78 12.22 -1.34
CA ASP A 199 0.55 11.17 -2.36
C ASP A 199 1.70 11.07 -3.39
N GLY A 200 2.28 12.18 -3.80
CA GLY A 200 3.42 12.18 -4.72
C GLY A 200 4.64 11.44 -4.17
N GLN A 201 4.94 11.65 -2.90
CA GLN A 201 6.03 10.99 -2.20
C GLN A 201 5.75 9.50 -2.01
N LEU A 202 4.54 9.16 -1.55
CA LEU A 202 4.13 7.77 -1.36
C LEU A 202 4.19 6.98 -2.67
N LYS A 203 3.70 7.57 -3.77
CA LYS A 203 3.76 6.96 -5.10
C LYS A 203 5.20 6.70 -5.55
N THR A 204 6.11 7.65 -5.36
CA THR A 204 7.51 7.50 -5.75
C THR A 204 8.19 6.39 -4.95
N GLU A 205 7.95 6.32 -3.64
CA GLU A 205 8.51 5.29 -2.78
C GLU A 205 7.91 3.91 -3.08
N LEU A 206 6.59 3.83 -3.37
CA LEU A 206 5.93 2.61 -3.80
C LEU A 206 6.58 2.06 -5.09
N LEU A 207 6.75 2.91 -6.11
CA LEU A 207 7.38 2.50 -7.37
C LEU A 207 8.82 1.99 -7.17
N THR A 208 9.56 2.60 -6.25
CA THR A 208 10.90 2.14 -5.89
C THR A 208 10.86 0.78 -5.17
N ALA A 209 9.82 0.55 -4.35
CA ALA A 209 9.65 -0.69 -3.59
C ALA A 209 9.15 -1.87 -4.45
N LEU A 210 8.58 -1.60 -5.64
CA LEU A 210 8.08 -2.66 -6.52
C LEU A 210 9.18 -3.64 -6.93
N GLN A 211 10.39 -3.16 -7.25
CA GLN A 211 11.47 -4.05 -7.68
C GLN A 211 11.87 -5.08 -6.61
N PRO A 212 12.21 -4.69 -5.37
CA PRO A 212 12.51 -5.67 -4.33
C PRO A 212 11.29 -6.52 -3.92
N ALA A 213 10.06 -5.98 -4.00
CA ALA A 213 8.86 -6.76 -3.76
C ALA A 213 8.67 -7.85 -4.84
N PHE A 214 8.85 -7.50 -6.11
CA PHE A 214 8.80 -8.47 -7.21
C PHE A 214 9.90 -9.53 -7.12
N ALA A 215 11.10 -9.18 -6.64
CA ALA A 215 12.15 -10.16 -6.40
C ALA A 215 11.71 -11.21 -5.37
N LYS A 216 11.10 -10.80 -4.26
CA LYS A 216 10.54 -11.73 -3.25
C LYS A 216 9.46 -12.65 -3.83
N ILE A 217 8.56 -12.10 -4.62
CA ILE A 217 7.49 -12.88 -5.27
C ILE A 217 8.09 -13.88 -6.28
N SER A 218 9.11 -13.47 -7.04
CA SER A 218 9.83 -14.34 -7.96
C SER A 218 10.52 -15.51 -7.23
N ASP A 219 11.14 -15.25 -6.08
CA ASP A 219 11.78 -16.28 -5.24
C ASP A 219 10.77 -17.31 -4.70
N MET A 220 9.48 -16.96 -4.61
CA MET A 220 8.39 -17.90 -4.31
C MET A 220 8.00 -18.77 -5.51
N GLY A 221 8.62 -18.59 -6.67
CA GLY A 221 8.32 -19.31 -7.90
C GLY A 221 7.07 -18.83 -8.65
N ILE A 222 6.53 -17.66 -8.28
CA ILE A 222 5.34 -17.09 -8.91
C ILE A 222 5.74 -16.41 -10.22
N ARG A 223 5.06 -16.80 -11.32
CA ARG A 223 5.30 -16.21 -12.63
C ARG A 223 4.71 -14.81 -12.74
N TYR A 224 5.34 -13.93 -13.54
CA TYR A 224 4.85 -12.55 -13.74
C TYR A 224 3.39 -12.50 -14.23
N SER A 225 2.96 -13.44 -15.06
CA SER A 225 1.58 -13.53 -15.55
C SER A 225 0.55 -13.92 -14.48
N ALA A 226 1.00 -14.50 -13.36
CA ALA A 226 0.14 -14.87 -12.24
C ALA A 226 0.05 -13.77 -11.16
N LEU A 227 0.87 -12.71 -11.23
CA LEU A 227 0.91 -11.62 -10.27
C LEU A 227 -0.47 -11.01 -9.94
N PRO A 228 -1.40 -10.82 -10.91
CA PRO A 228 -2.73 -10.31 -10.57
C PRO A 228 -3.54 -11.21 -9.62
N GLY A 229 -3.19 -12.48 -9.51
CA GLY A 229 -3.79 -13.43 -8.57
C GLY A 229 -3.12 -13.46 -7.18
N HIS A 230 -1.96 -12.80 -7.01
CA HIS A 230 -1.14 -12.81 -5.79
C HIS A 230 -1.02 -11.42 -5.17
N THR A 231 -2.14 -10.72 -5.11
CA THR A 231 -2.18 -9.33 -4.63
C THR A 231 -1.96 -9.20 -3.12
N VAL A 232 -2.31 -10.23 -2.35
CA VAL A 232 -2.08 -10.26 -0.89
C VAL A 232 -0.59 -10.39 -0.60
N GLU A 233 0.07 -11.34 -1.22
CA GLU A 233 1.51 -11.58 -1.07
C GLU A 233 2.31 -10.36 -1.55
N LEU A 234 1.83 -9.67 -2.58
CA LEU A 234 2.43 -8.42 -3.06
C LEU A 234 2.29 -7.28 -2.02
N ALA A 235 1.11 -7.14 -1.41
CA ALA A 235 0.89 -6.14 -0.36
C ALA A 235 1.79 -6.40 0.86
N GLU A 236 1.94 -7.65 1.28
CA GLU A 236 2.83 -8.07 2.36
C GLU A 236 4.30 -7.78 2.02
N ALA A 237 4.75 -8.16 0.83
CA ALA A 237 6.11 -7.90 0.37
C ALA A 237 6.43 -6.39 0.29
N LEU A 238 5.47 -5.58 -0.17
CA LEU A 238 5.60 -4.13 -0.20
C LEU A 238 5.65 -3.52 1.20
N ASN A 239 4.79 -3.97 2.13
CA ASN A 239 4.80 -3.51 3.52
C ASN A 239 6.14 -3.84 4.20
N GLU A 240 6.71 -5.02 3.93
CA GLU A 240 8.02 -5.36 4.47
C GLU A 240 9.13 -4.45 3.92
N VAL A 241 9.15 -4.21 2.61
CA VAL A 241 10.13 -3.32 1.97
C VAL A 241 9.99 -1.87 2.45
N LEU A 242 8.76 -1.41 2.64
CA LEU A 242 8.43 -0.04 3.04
C LEU A 242 8.39 0.15 4.57
N SER A 243 8.55 -0.93 5.38
CA SER A 243 8.39 -0.92 6.84
C SER A 243 9.11 0.24 7.52
N ARG A 244 10.36 0.49 7.18
CA ARG A 244 11.15 1.58 7.79
C ARG A 244 10.65 2.97 7.45
N LYS A 245 10.21 3.20 6.21
CA LYS A 245 9.78 4.53 5.74
C LYS A 245 8.31 4.80 6.03
N TRP A 246 7.47 3.82 5.80
CA TRP A 246 6.02 3.98 5.96
C TRP A 246 5.57 3.60 7.37
N GLY A 247 5.92 2.39 7.84
CA GLY A 247 5.52 1.90 9.16
C GLY A 247 6.21 2.62 10.30
N GLU A 248 7.53 2.48 10.41
CA GLU A 248 8.28 2.96 11.57
C GLU A 248 8.45 4.49 11.60
N LEU A 249 8.57 5.14 10.44
CA LEU A 249 8.76 6.59 10.39
C LEU A 249 7.43 7.35 10.33
N ARG A 250 6.46 6.90 9.51
CA ARG A 250 5.23 7.67 9.27
C ARG A 250 3.97 7.06 9.86
N GLY A 251 4.02 5.80 10.30
CA GLY A 251 2.84 5.09 10.81
C GLY A 251 1.78 4.84 9.76
N ILE A 252 2.20 4.47 8.55
CA ILE A 252 1.33 4.16 7.40
C ILE A 252 1.59 2.72 6.97
N GLU A 253 0.54 2.02 6.53
CA GLU A 253 0.67 0.69 5.91
C GLU A 253 -0.20 0.56 4.66
N ILE A 254 0.22 -0.29 3.73
CA ILE A 254 -0.60 -0.70 2.59
C ILE A 254 -1.62 -1.72 3.10
N VAL A 255 -2.91 -1.46 2.84
CA VAL A 255 -4.01 -2.37 3.18
C VAL A 255 -4.28 -3.32 2.02
N SER A 256 -4.35 -2.78 0.80
CA SER A 256 -4.53 -3.58 -0.40
C SER A 256 -3.65 -3.08 -1.54
N PHE A 257 -3.25 -4.00 -2.40
CA PHE A 257 -2.49 -3.70 -3.59
C PHE A 257 -3.11 -4.42 -4.79
N GLY A 258 -3.70 -3.67 -5.69
CA GLY A 258 -4.33 -4.19 -6.90
C GLY A 258 -3.41 -4.04 -8.10
N LEU A 259 -3.34 -5.07 -8.93
CA LEU A 259 -2.56 -5.10 -10.15
C LEU A 259 -3.52 -5.31 -11.32
N SER A 260 -3.90 -4.24 -12.00
CA SER A 260 -4.89 -4.28 -13.08
C SER A 260 -4.31 -4.87 -14.36
N SER A 261 -3.03 -4.67 -14.62
CA SER A 261 -2.34 -5.22 -15.80
C SER A 261 -0.85 -5.37 -15.52
N VAL A 262 -0.29 -6.46 -16.02
CA VAL A 262 1.15 -6.71 -16.10
C VAL A 262 1.48 -7.10 -17.51
N LYS A 263 2.45 -6.45 -18.12
CA LYS A 263 2.90 -6.75 -19.47
C LYS A 263 4.43 -6.77 -19.50
N ALA A 264 5.01 -7.85 -20.01
CA ALA A 264 6.41 -7.88 -20.39
C ALA A 264 6.64 -7.13 -21.71
N SER A 265 7.88 -6.84 -22.05
CA SER A 265 8.20 -6.34 -23.40
C SER A 265 7.87 -7.40 -24.45
N ASP A 266 7.54 -6.97 -25.66
CA ASP A 266 7.22 -7.93 -26.74
C ASP A 266 8.43 -8.83 -27.04
N GLU A 267 9.65 -8.32 -26.88
CA GLU A 267 10.90 -9.07 -27.01
C GLU A 267 11.06 -10.15 -25.93
N ASP A 268 10.80 -9.78 -24.67
CA ASP A 268 10.88 -10.70 -23.53
C ASP A 268 9.80 -11.78 -23.61
N GLU A 269 8.57 -11.42 -24.05
CA GLU A 269 7.51 -12.41 -24.26
C GLU A 269 7.87 -13.40 -25.35
N GLN A 270 8.47 -12.94 -26.45
CA GLN A 270 8.94 -13.82 -27.52
C GLN A 270 10.05 -14.74 -27.01
N MET A 271 11.04 -14.20 -26.32
CA MET A 271 12.13 -14.97 -25.72
C MET A 271 11.61 -16.07 -24.79
N ILE A 272 10.68 -15.74 -23.88
CA ILE A 272 10.07 -16.73 -22.97
C ILE A 272 9.36 -17.84 -23.79
N LYS A 273 8.55 -17.47 -24.80
CA LYS A 273 7.84 -18.42 -25.65
C LYS A 273 8.81 -19.35 -26.41
N GLU A 274 9.91 -18.80 -26.89
CA GLU A 274 10.95 -19.62 -27.58
C GLU A 274 11.64 -20.55 -26.58
N LEU A 275 12.02 -20.08 -25.42
CA LEU A 275 12.64 -20.90 -24.36
C LEU A 275 11.70 -22.04 -23.91
N GLN A 276 10.42 -21.73 -23.70
CA GLN A 276 9.41 -22.75 -23.39
C GLN A 276 9.22 -23.76 -24.50
N LYS A 277 9.20 -23.32 -25.77
CA LYS A 277 9.12 -24.17 -26.91
C LYS A 277 10.36 -25.08 -26.99
N ASN A 278 11.55 -24.53 -26.83
CA ASN A 278 12.79 -25.29 -26.86
C ASN A 278 12.88 -26.31 -25.70
N ALA A 279 12.37 -25.94 -24.52
CA ALA A 279 12.28 -26.87 -23.38
C ALA A 279 11.35 -28.06 -23.66
N THR A 280 10.26 -27.84 -24.39
CA THR A 280 9.36 -28.92 -24.82
C THR A 280 10.09 -29.93 -25.72
N PHE A 281 11.09 -29.49 -26.53
CA PHE A 281 11.88 -30.34 -27.38
C PHE A 281 13.01 -31.12 -26.67
N ARG A 282 13.23 -30.89 -25.35
CA ARG A 282 14.09 -31.76 -24.54
C ARG A 282 13.48 -33.17 -24.38
N ASN A 283 12.16 -33.28 -24.50
CA ASN A 283 11.51 -34.59 -24.57
C ASN A 283 11.67 -35.18 -25.99
N PRO A 284 12.39 -36.30 -26.14
CA PRO A 284 12.67 -36.88 -27.47
C PRO A 284 11.42 -37.18 -28.31
N ASN A 285 10.32 -37.59 -27.63
CA ASN A 285 9.06 -37.88 -28.30
C ASN A 285 8.38 -36.62 -28.88
N MET A 286 8.46 -35.51 -28.12
CA MET A 286 7.92 -34.22 -28.56
C MET A 286 8.77 -33.62 -29.69
N ALA A 287 10.09 -33.75 -29.60
CA ALA A 287 11.01 -33.33 -30.66
C ALA A 287 10.77 -34.10 -31.97
N ALA A 288 10.58 -35.43 -31.88
CA ALA A 288 10.25 -36.25 -33.01
C ALA A 288 8.92 -35.87 -33.65
N ALA A 289 7.88 -35.67 -32.86
CA ALA A 289 6.57 -35.22 -33.35
C ALA A 289 6.64 -33.87 -34.07
N HIS A 290 7.43 -32.93 -33.54
CA HIS A 290 7.63 -31.60 -34.14
C HIS A 290 8.41 -31.71 -35.47
N MET A 291 9.45 -32.56 -35.55
CA MET A 291 10.18 -32.79 -36.79
C MET A 291 9.27 -33.38 -37.90
N VAL A 292 8.42 -34.35 -37.55
CA VAL A 292 7.44 -34.92 -38.49
C VAL A 292 6.46 -33.85 -38.96
N GLY A 293 5.96 -33.01 -38.05
CA GLY A 293 5.06 -31.91 -38.37
C GLY A 293 5.70 -30.83 -39.24
N ALA A 294 6.94 -30.44 -38.94
CA ALA A 294 7.71 -29.49 -39.75
C ALA A 294 8.01 -30.05 -41.18
N GLN A 295 8.32 -31.33 -41.25
CA GLN A 295 8.54 -32.02 -42.53
C GLN A 295 7.25 -32.09 -43.36
N ALA A 296 6.11 -32.41 -42.74
CA ALA A 296 4.81 -32.39 -43.42
C ALA A 296 4.43 -30.98 -43.90
N ALA A 297 4.67 -29.92 -43.07
CA ALA A 297 4.43 -28.53 -43.43
C ALA A 297 5.34 -28.09 -44.60
N ALA A 298 6.62 -28.49 -44.62
CA ALA A 298 7.55 -28.19 -45.68
C ALA A 298 7.11 -28.88 -47.00
N MET A 299 6.65 -30.13 -46.92
CA MET A 299 6.09 -30.85 -48.08
C MET A 299 4.83 -30.18 -48.62
N GLN A 300 3.96 -29.70 -47.73
CA GLN A 300 2.74 -28.96 -48.11
C GLN A 300 3.06 -27.62 -48.78
N ALA A 301 4.06 -26.91 -48.25
CA ALA A 301 4.52 -25.65 -48.84
C ALA A 301 5.17 -25.85 -50.20
N ALA A 302 5.98 -26.92 -50.34
CA ALA A 302 6.57 -27.32 -51.64
C ALA A 302 5.51 -27.70 -52.65
N ALA A 303 4.46 -28.43 -52.24
CA ALA A 303 3.35 -28.81 -53.10
C ALA A 303 2.47 -27.62 -53.56
N ARG A 304 2.45 -26.55 -52.84
CA ARG A 304 1.72 -25.29 -53.17
C ARG A 304 2.52 -24.36 -54.09
N ASN A 305 3.80 -24.62 -54.29
CA ASN A 305 4.67 -23.76 -55.06
C ASN A 305 4.63 -24.20 -56.55
N GLU A 306 3.75 -23.58 -57.34
CA GLU A 306 3.49 -23.90 -58.75
C GLU A 306 4.71 -23.72 -59.68
N SER A 307 5.78 -23.01 -59.21
CA SER A 307 7.01 -22.79 -59.98
C SER A 307 8.11 -23.83 -59.78
N ALA A 308 7.96 -24.69 -58.77
CA ALA A 308 8.93 -25.78 -58.52
C ALA A 308 8.41 -27.07 -59.14
N GLY A 309 8.93 -27.43 -60.27
CA GLY A 309 8.55 -28.69 -60.98
C GLY A 309 8.73 -29.95 -60.10
N PRO A 310 7.99 -31.04 -60.34
CA PRO A 310 7.95 -32.27 -59.52
C PRO A 310 9.33 -32.86 -59.18
N ALA A 311 10.32 -32.61 -59.99
CA ALA A 311 11.70 -33.10 -59.82
C ALA A 311 12.44 -32.41 -58.65
N MET A 312 12.18 -31.11 -58.39
CA MET A 312 12.79 -30.38 -57.28
C MET A 312 12.18 -30.76 -55.91
N ALA A 313 10.90 -31.07 -55.88
CA ALA A 313 10.26 -31.62 -54.71
C ALA A 313 10.79 -32.96 -54.26
N PHE A 314 11.08 -33.87 -55.27
CA PHE A 314 11.66 -35.18 -55.00
C PHE A 314 13.13 -35.10 -54.59
N MET A 315 13.89 -34.12 -55.12
CA MET A 315 15.29 -33.89 -54.76
C MET A 315 15.45 -33.31 -53.37
N GLY A 316 14.55 -32.39 -52.98
CA GLY A 316 14.47 -31.85 -51.62
C GLY A 316 14.13 -32.93 -50.57
N MET A 317 13.29 -33.89 -50.92
CA MET A 317 12.86 -34.97 -50.04
C MET A 317 14.00 -35.99 -49.82
N ASN A 318 14.78 -36.32 -50.86
CA ASN A 318 15.93 -37.20 -50.73
C ASN A 318 17.10 -36.59 -49.99
N MET A 319 17.31 -35.29 -50.14
CA MET A 319 18.37 -34.54 -49.43
C MET A 319 18.04 -34.36 -47.94
N ALA A 320 16.77 -34.11 -47.57
CA ALA A 320 16.31 -34.06 -46.19
C ALA A 320 16.43 -35.40 -45.46
N GLY A 321 16.28 -36.50 -46.15
CA GLY A 321 16.49 -37.87 -45.62
C GLY A 321 17.94 -38.23 -45.37
N GLN A 322 18.90 -37.64 -46.12
CA GLN A 322 20.33 -37.96 -46.01
C GLN A 322 21.13 -37.04 -45.09
N MET A 323 20.68 -35.80 -44.86
CA MET A 323 21.38 -34.85 -44.00
C MET A 323 21.01 -34.92 -42.52
N GLY A 324 20.02 -35.72 -42.13
CA GLY A 324 19.55 -35.81 -40.76
C GLY A 324 20.13 -37.00 -39.99
N GLY A 325 21.29 -36.89 -39.38
CA GLY A 325 21.81 -37.88 -38.42
C GLY A 325 20.95 -38.08 -37.15
N ALA A 326 19.82 -37.36 -37.02
CA ALA A 326 18.80 -37.57 -36.01
C ALA A 326 17.47 -37.83 -36.69
N ASN A 327 17.23 -39.10 -37.04
CA ASN A 327 15.96 -39.58 -37.58
C ASN A 327 14.86 -39.47 -36.50
N ALA A 328 13.64 -39.06 -36.88
CA ALA A 328 12.48 -39.08 -35.97
C ALA A 328 12.31 -40.45 -35.30
N ALA A 329 12.63 -41.53 -36.02
CA ALA A 329 12.64 -42.91 -35.51
C ALA A 329 13.67 -43.11 -34.39
N THR A 330 14.85 -42.52 -34.48
CA THR A 330 15.91 -42.60 -33.44
C THR A 330 15.48 -41.85 -32.18
N LEU A 331 14.85 -40.69 -32.35
CA LEU A 331 14.32 -39.91 -31.21
C LEU A 331 13.15 -40.61 -30.52
N PHE A 332 12.27 -41.30 -31.27
CA PHE A 332 11.21 -42.14 -30.70
C PHE A 332 11.78 -43.34 -29.92
N GLN A 333 12.85 -43.98 -30.42
CA GLN A 333 13.53 -45.06 -29.71
C GLN A 333 14.20 -44.60 -28.43
N MET A 334 14.83 -43.41 -28.42
CA MET A 334 15.41 -42.81 -27.21
C MET A 334 14.34 -42.44 -26.17
N GLY A 335 13.14 -42.04 -26.61
CA GLY A 335 12.02 -41.73 -25.71
C GLY A 335 11.32 -42.96 -25.10
N GLN A 336 11.56 -44.18 -25.66
CA GLN A 336 11.04 -45.42 -25.09
C GLN A 336 12.00 -46.07 -24.07
N GLN A 337 13.25 -45.62 -23.99
CA GLN A 337 14.27 -46.16 -23.07
C GLN A 337 14.48 -45.34 -21.81
N GLY A 338 13.76 -44.25 -21.58
CA GLY A 338 13.71 -43.41 -20.38
C GLY A 338 12.33 -43.46 -19.77
#